data_670841c9acf0920e09ca5c520c6e8424
#
_entry.id   670841c9acf0920e09ca5c520c6e8424
#
_cell.length_a   1.000
_cell.length_b   1.000
_cell.length_c   1.000
_cell.angle_alpha   90.00
_cell.angle_beta   90.00
_cell.angle_gamma   90.00
#
_symmetry.space_group_name_H-M   'P 1'
#
loop_
_entity.id
_entity.type
_entity.pdbx_description
1 polymer ?
#
loop_
_entity_poly.entity_id
_entity_poly.type
_entity_poly.pdbx_seq_one_letter_code
_entity_poly.pdbx_strand_id
1 'polypeptide(L)'
;MRVQGSRLARAALVGVWLMVPGMLRAQSGAPAPADTAAKKPDPPPPPVNHLETTLAGFKLTGYAAGSYAYSGRSSGDTAIVGRLYDRLQNRFMLNALAVVLDKPYDPAKLSAGFHSELLLGQDATLIRSNGFDLGAQADIPHLYVALNVPTASGNGLQFKVGRMVTLMGVEVIETIANPNWSEANQFIYVENFTGLGVSVETKFNQYVDAQFRVINGWDQVSDNNNRKSLMGRVGIYPDALSSISLVGYWGPEEAGNNTANRYGVNGVLWRKVGSKVNVWLQGDYGQEQANAALPVPTQDAQWWAAGAWVTYDFTSSVSLALRGDYMNDEDGARTNGVFGFLPNTGQKFGSGTATLNIKAWPSAVVRPELRYDRSTLATFNGKKDQVTIALAVAYLY
;
A
#
# COMPACT_ATOMS: atom_id res chain seq x y z
N MET A 1 22.94 -34.68 26.31
CA MET A 1 22.38 -33.67 27.20
C MET A 1 23.21 -32.39 27.01
N ARG A 2 22.81 -31.52 26.09
CA ARG A 2 23.37 -30.16 25.91
C ARG A 2 22.20 -29.22 25.66
N VAL A 3 22.02 -28.31 26.56
CA VAL A 3 21.01 -27.28 26.57
C VAL A 3 21.37 -26.26 25.49
N GLN A 4 20.53 -26.10 24.49
CA GLN A 4 20.63 -25.00 23.52
C GLN A 4 19.99 -23.76 24.17
N GLY A 5 20.82 -22.75 24.36
CA GLY A 5 20.38 -21.44 24.87
C GLY A 5 19.60 -20.67 23.79
N SER A 6 18.44 -20.23 24.15
CA SER A 6 17.62 -19.31 23.39
C SER A 6 18.37 -17.99 23.14
N ARG A 7 18.65 -17.69 21.89
CA ARG A 7 19.11 -16.35 21.48
C ARG A 7 17.91 -15.41 21.40
N LEU A 8 17.62 -14.76 22.49
CA LEU A 8 16.79 -13.56 22.49
C LEU A 8 17.57 -12.46 21.77
N ALA A 9 17.21 -12.20 20.51
CA ALA A 9 17.67 -11.02 19.79
C ALA A 9 17.05 -9.78 20.45
N ARG A 10 17.86 -9.01 21.15
CA ARG A 10 17.49 -7.68 21.65
C ARG A 10 17.40 -6.74 20.43
N ALA A 11 16.20 -6.48 19.97
CA ALA A 11 15.92 -5.35 19.11
C ALA A 11 16.10 -4.07 19.95
N ALA A 12 17.20 -3.37 19.76
CA ALA A 12 17.40 -2.04 20.32
C ALA A 12 16.52 -1.05 19.57
N LEU A 13 15.38 -0.71 20.14
CA LEU A 13 14.59 0.45 19.75
C LEU A 13 15.38 1.70 20.17
N VAL A 14 16.09 2.29 19.22
CA VAL A 14 16.65 3.63 19.40
C VAL A 14 15.50 4.61 19.17
N GLY A 15 14.90 5.04 20.27
CA GLY A 15 13.90 6.11 20.25
C GLY A 15 14.59 7.45 19.99
N VAL A 16 14.37 8.01 18.82
CA VAL A 16 14.66 9.41 18.56
C VAL A 16 13.39 10.21 18.80
N TRP A 17 13.32 10.85 19.96
CA TRP A 17 12.30 11.83 20.29
C TRP A 17 12.65 13.16 19.60
N LEU A 18 11.96 13.50 18.55
CA LEU A 18 11.86 14.88 18.09
C LEU A 18 10.40 15.30 18.16
N MET A 19 10.08 16.08 19.19
CA MET A 19 8.79 16.76 19.31
C MET A 19 8.71 17.87 18.28
N VAL A 20 7.75 17.80 17.38
CA VAL A 20 7.26 18.94 16.60
C VAL A 20 5.79 18.68 16.28
N PRO A 21 4.86 19.63 16.50
CA PRO A 21 3.43 19.45 16.27
C PRO A 21 3.04 19.61 14.79
N GLY A 22 2.15 18.82 14.33
CA GLY A 22 1.23 18.94 13.27
C GLY A 22 1.20 18.08 12.04
N MET A 23 0.25 17.23 11.87
CA MET A 23 -0.59 16.76 10.80
C MET A 23 -0.51 15.45 10.13
N LEU A 24 -1.67 14.98 9.75
CA LEU A 24 -1.91 13.93 8.82
C LEU A 24 -3.26 13.82 8.15
N ARG A 25 -3.27 13.24 7.02
CA ARG A 25 -4.29 12.27 6.61
C ARG A 25 -3.65 11.19 5.76
N ALA A 26 -3.48 9.98 6.29
CA ALA A 26 -3.27 8.79 5.50
C ALA A 26 -4.64 8.15 5.24
N GLN A 27 -4.78 7.60 4.10
CA GLN A 27 -5.96 7.11 3.45
C GLN A 27 -6.84 6.19 4.32
N SER A 28 -7.95 6.74 4.80
CA SER A 28 -9.18 5.99 4.92
C SER A 28 -10.15 6.66 3.95
N GLY A 29 -10.78 5.91 3.05
CA GLY A 29 -11.73 6.43 2.09
C GLY A 29 -13.05 6.88 2.72
N ALA A 30 -12.98 7.75 3.74
CA ALA A 30 -14.14 8.38 4.36
C ALA A 30 -14.15 9.87 4.00
N PRO A 31 -15.28 10.42 3.53
CA PRO A 31 -15.42 11.86 3.34
C PRO A 31 -15.25 12.60 4.67
N ALA A 32 -14.56 13.73 4.64
CA ALA A 32 -14.39 14.59 5.81
C ALA A 32 -15.75 15.02 6.40
N PRO A 33 -15.93 14.98 7.74
CA PRO A 33 -17.11 15.55 8.36
C PRO A 33 -17.15 17.07 8.11
N ALA A 34 -18.34 17.59 7.87
CA ALA A 34 -18.59 19.01 7.75
C ALA A 34 -18.22 19.71 9.06
N ASP A 35 -17.29 20.64 9.00
CA ASP A 35 -16.86 21.47 10.12
C ASP A 35 -17.96 22.50 10.44
N THR A 36 -18.57 22.42 11.63
CA THR A 36 -19.56 23.39 12.14
C THR A 36 -18.89 24.44 13.03
N ALA A 37 -17.82 25.05 12.55
CA ALA A 37 -17.31 26.30 13.13
C ALA A 37 -17.01 27.26 11.98
N ALA A 38 -17.64 28.45 12.04
CA ALA A 38 -17.50 29.48 11.01
C ALA A 38 -16.07 29.98 10.90
N LYS A 39 -15.24 29.28 10.12
CA LYS A 39 -13.96 29.74 9.65
C LYS A 39 -14.14 30.26 8.22
N LYS A 40 -13.57 31.43 7.97
CA LYS A 40 -13.56 32.04 6.64
C LYS A 40 -13.14 30.97 5.62
N PRO A 41 -13.89 30.71 4.54
CA PRO A 41 -13.57 29.62 3.62
C PRO A 41 -12.18 29.85 3.01
N ASP A 42 -11.33 28.84 3.10
CA ASP A 42 -10.11 28.77 2.29
C ASP A 42 -10.51 28.83 0.80
N PRO A 43 -9.73 29.45 -0.07
CA PRO A 43 -10.03 29.45 -1.49
C PRO A 43 -10.22 28.00 -1.94
N PRO A 44 -11.24 27.71 -2.78
CA PRO A 44 -11.49 26.37 -3.24
C PRO A 44 -10.21 25.84 -3.92
N PRO A 45 -9.85 24.56 -3.71
CA PRO A 45 -8.79 23.95 -4.47
C PRO A 45 -9.10 24.14 -5.97
N PRO A 46 -8.08 24.35 -6.81
CA PRO A 46 -8.30 24.51 -8.24
C PRO A 46 -9.17 23.33 -8.73
N PRO A 47 -10.15 23.58 -9.60
CA PRO A 47 -11.07 22.55 -10.05
C PRO A 47 -10.24 21.39 -10.62
N VAL A 48 -10.23 20.27 -9.94
CA VAL A 48 -9.82 19.01 -10.53
C VAL A 48 -10.95 18.72 -11.50
N ASN A 49 -10.67 18.71 -12.80
CA ASN A 49 -11.63 18.33 -13.82
C ASN A 49 -11.86 16.81 -13.72
N HIS A 50 -12.49 16.40 -12.62
CA HIS A 50 -13.16 15.13 -12.56
C HIS A 50 -14.48 15.34 -13.29
N LEU A 51 -14.77 14.54 -14.30
CA LEU A 51 -16.13 14.33 -14.75
C LEU A 51 -16.85 13.57 -13.63
N GLU A 52 -17.22 14.29 -12.58
CA GLU A 52 -18.05 13.74 -11.53
C GLU A 52 -19.47 13.63 -12.06
N THR A 53 -19.78 12.45 -12.60
CA THR A 53 -21.16 12.14 -13.00
C THR A 53 -21.86 11.50 -11.81
N THR A 54 -22.75 12.25 -11.17
CA THR A 54 -23.60 11.71 -10.11
C THR A 54 -24.91 11.19 -10.71
N LEU A 55 -25.09 9.87 -10.70
CA LEU A 55 -26.37 9.22 -10.97
C LEU A 55 -26.87 8.58 -9.68
N ALA A 56 -28.04 8.94 -9.17
CA ALA A 56 -28.64 8.41 -7.96
C ALA A 56 -27.72 8.43 -6.72
N GLY A 57 -26.85 9.43 -6.61
CA GLY A 57 -25.90 9.60 -5.52
C GLY A 57 -24.62 8.78 -5.64
N PHE A 58 -24.40 8.10 -6.77
CA PHE A 58 -23.12 7.49 -7.09
C PHE A 58 -22.17 8.51 -7.72
N LYS A 59 -20.89 8.42 -7.37
CA LYS A 59 -19.79 9.15 -7.99
C LYS A 59 -19.02 8.18 -8.88
N LEU A 60 -18.76 8.59 -10.12
CA LEU A 60 -17.91 7.88 -11.06
C LEU A 60 -16.61 8.65 -11.22
N THR A 61 -15.49 8.03 -10.93
CA THR A 61 -14.13 8.59 -11.11
C THR A 61 -13.21 7.50 -11.64
N GLY A 62 -11.99 7.87 -12.02
CA GLY A 62 -11.00 6.88 -12.43
C GLY A 62 -9.76 7.51 -13.01
N TYR A 63 -8.90 6.66 -13.56
CA TYR A 63 -7.69 7.10 -14.24
C TYR A 63 -7.27 6.08 -15.30
N ALA A 64 -6.48 6.56 -16.26
CA ALA A 64 -5.75 5.72 -17.19
C ALA A 64 -4.25 6.02 -17.06
N ALA A 65 -3.42 4.98 -17.04
CA ALA A 65 -1.97 5.13 -16.90
C ALA A 65 -1.22 4.19 -17.85
N GLY A 66 -0.13 4.71 -18.41
CA GLY A 66 0.81 3.94 -19.21
C GLY A 66 2.24 4.34 -18.92
N SER A 67 3.18 3.43 -19.14
CA SER A 67 4.59 3.67 -18.87
C SER A 67 5.53 3.01 -19.87
N TYR A 68 6.77 3.44 -19.80
CA TYR A 68 7.92 2.81 -20.43
C TYR A 68 9.03 2.73 -19.41
N ALA A 69 9.66 1.57 -19.25
CA ALA A 69 10.78 1.37 -18.35
C ALA A 69 11.99 0.74 -19.06
N TYR A 70 13.20 1.09 -18.61
CA TYR A 70 14.45 0.53 -19.10
C TYR A 70 15.38 0.25 -17.92
N SER A 71 16.00 -0.95 -17.91
CA SER A 71 17.00 -1.36 -16.94
C SER A 71 18.32 -1.67 -17.64
N GLY A 72 19.40 -1.07 -17.18
CA GLY A 72 20.76 -1.37 -17.68
C GLY A 72 21.28 -2.79 -17.37
N ARG A 73 20.50 -3.59 -16.60
CA ARG A 73 20.87 -4.98 -16.22
C ARG A 73 20.03 -6.04 -16.91
N SER A 74 18.89 -5.66 -17.48
CA SER A 74 18.05 -6.59 -18.22
C SER A 74 18.51 -6.68 -19.67
N SER A 75 18.44 -7.87 -20.28
CA SER A 75 18.75 -8.09 -21.69
C SER A 75 17.48 -8.40 -22.47
N GLY A 76 17.32 -7.79 -23.64
CA GLY A 76 16.16 -8.01 -24.49
C GLY A 76 14.84 -7.59 -23.82
N ASP A 77 13.78 -8.32 -24.09
CA ASP A 77 12.42 -8.09 -23.60
C ASP A 77 12.13 -8.81 -22.26
N THR A 78 13.12 -8.87 -21.37
CA THR A 78 13.00 -9.58 -20.10
C THR A 78 12.34 -8.72 -19.02
N ALA A 79 11.88 -9.37 -17.95
CA ALA A 79 11.36 -8.65 -16.80
C ALA A 79 12.51 -7.97 -16.02
N ILE A 80 12.23 -6.79 -15.48
CA ILE A 80 13.08 -6.11 -14.53
C ILE A 80 12.90 -6.81 -13.18
N VAL A 81 13.98 -7.34 -12.63
CA VAL A 81 13.96 -8.10 -11.37
C VAL A 81 13.53 -7.21 -10.21
N GLY A 82 12.67 -7.75 -9.34
CA GLY A 82 12.21 -7.08 -8.14
C GLY A 82 11.17 -5.97 -8.37
N ARG A 83 10.50 -5.97 -9.55
CA ARG A 83 9.50 -4.95 -9.90
C ARG A 83 8.10 -5.53 -9.97
N LEU A 84 7.13 -4.70 -9.60
CA LEU A 84 5.72 -5.04 -9.69
C LEU A 84 5.11 -4.49 -10.99
N TYR A 85 4.75 -3.20 -11.04
CA TYR A 85 4.02 -2.63 -12.17
C TYR A 85 4.92 -2.17 -13.32
N ASP A 86 6.13 -1.73 -13.05
CA ASP A 86 7.15 -1.33 -14.02
C ASP A 86 8.10 -2.47 -14.43
N ARG A 87 7.60 -3.71 -14.39
CA ARG A 87 8.41 -4.94 -14.54
C ARG A 87 8.89 -5.26 -15.94
N LEU A 88 8.27 -4.74 -16.99
CA LEU A 88 8.65 -5.05 -18.37
C LEU A 88 9.54 -3.96 -18.93
N GLN A 89 10.77 -4.33 -19.30
CA GLN A 89 11.69 -3.38 -19.89
C GLN A 89 11.49 -3.24 -21.39
N ASN A 90 11.88 -2.05 -21.89
CA ASN A 90 11.97 -1.73 -23.31
C ASN A 90 10.62 -1.91 -24.05
N ARG A 91 9.52 -1.71 -23.32
CA ARG A 91 8.15 -1.82 -23.85
C ARG A 91 7.27 -0.69 -23.33
N PHE A 92 6.38 -0.21 -24.18
CA PHE A 92 5.26 0.58 -23.71
C PHE A 92 4.23 -0.33 -23.05
N MET A 93 3.78 0.05 -21.87
CA MET A 93 2.79 -0.70 -21.11
C MET A 93 1.53 0.14 -20.93
N LEU A 94 0.37 -0.48 -21.12
CA LEU A 94 -0.87 -0.01 -20.55
C LEU A 94 -0.95 -0.57 -19.12
N ASN A 95 -0.59 0.26 -18.15
CA ASN A 95 -0.54 -0.14 -16.76
C ASN A 95 -1.95 -0.33 -16.21
N ALA A 96 -2.76 0.72 -16.25
CA ALA A 96 -4.05 0.73 -15.63
C ALA A 96 -5.07 1.55 -16.41
N LEU A 97 -6.30 1.04 -16.47
CA LEU A 97 -7.53 1.80 -16.65
C LEU A 97 -8.41 1.47 -15.44
N ALA A 98 -8.51 2.39 -14.49
CA ALA A 98 -9.32 2.23 -13.30
C ALA A 98 -10.65 2.97 -13.45
N VAL A 99 -11.74 2.30 -13.06
CA VAL A 99 -13.09 2.87 -13.00
C VAL A 99 -13.61 2.66 -11.59
N VAL A 100 -13.82 3.76 -10.86
CA VAL A 100 -14.27 3.74 -9.48
C VAL A 100 -15.72 4.21 -9.43
N LEU A 101 -16.58 3.38 -8.85
CA LEU A 101 -17.97 3.70 -8.55
C LEU A 101 -18.13 3.75 -7.03
N ASP A 102 -18.42 4.92 -6.50
CA ASP A 102 -18.58 5.16 -5.07
C ASP A 102 -19.95 5.74 -4.74
N LYS A 103 -20.57 5.20 -3.70
CA LYS A 103 -21.75 5.77 -3.06
C LYS A 103 -21.45 5.94 -1.58
N PRO A 104 -21.13 7.15 -1.11
CA PRO A 104 -20.81 7.38 0.28
C PRO A 104 -22.05 7.17 1.19
N TYR A 105 -21.80 6.69 2.39
CA TYR A 105 -22.82 6.68 3.46
C TYR A 105 -22.86 8.06 4.18
N ASP A 106 -23.98 8.33 4.85
CA ASP A 106 -24.11 9.50 5.73
C ASP A 106 -23.72 9.11 7.17
N PRO A 107 -22.61 9.64 7.73
CA PRO A 107 -22.15 9.24 9.06
C PRO A 107 -23.11 9.65 10.20
N ALA A 108 -24.01 10.60 9.96
CA ALA A 108 -24.98 11.07 10.94
C ALA A 108 -26.26 10.21 11.02
N LYS A 109 -26.45 9.29 10.08
CA LYS A 109 -27.67 8.49 9.94
C LYS A 109 -27.39 7.01 9.78
N LEU A 110 -28.39 6.17 10.05
CA LEU A 110 -28.41 4.80 9.55
C LEU A 110 -28.45 4.85 8.02
N SER A 111 -27.38 4.50 7.38
CA SER A 111 -27.23 4.62 5.93
C SER A 111 -26.31 3.55 5.36
N ALA A 112 -26.52 3.25 4.08
CA ALA A 112 -25.68 2.31 3.35
C ALA A 112 -24.81 3.05 2.32
N GLY A 113 -23.58 2.57 2.14
CA GLY A 113 -22.67 2.97 1.11
C GLY A 113 -22.25 1.79 0.23
N PHE A 114 -21.63 2.08 -0.87
CA PHE A 114 -21.09 1.11 -1.81
C PHE A 114 -19.79 1.64 -2.42
N HIS A 115 -18.84 0.78 -2.62
CA HIS A 115 -17.60 1.11 -3.33
C HIS A 115 -17.21 -0.05 -4.24
N SER A 116 -16.82 0.26 -5.47
CA SER A 116 -16.26 -0.70 -6.42
C SER A 116 -15.18 -0.02 -7.25
N GLU A 117 -14.06 -0.69 -7.42
CA GLU A 117 -13.01 -0.31 -8.35
C GLU A 117 -12.78 -1.45 -9.34
N LEU A 118 -13.04 -1.20 -10.62
CA LEU A 118 -12.64 -2.06 -11.73
C LEU A 118 -11.27 -1.58 -12.22
N LEU A 119 -10.29 -2.47 -12.20
CA LEU A 119 -8.94 -2.22 -12.70
C LEU A 119 -8.68 -3.09 -13.92
N LEU A 120 -8.36 -2.47 -15.04
CA LEU A 120 -7.97 -3.12 -16.29
C LEU A 120 -6.53 -2.75 -16.62
N GLY A 121 -5.79 -3.65 -17.25
CA GLY A 121 -4.41 -3.44 -17.67
C GLY A 121 -3.41 -4.36 -16.98
N GLN A 122 -2.13 -4.08 -17.21
CA GLN A 122 -1.05 -4.94 -16.72
C GLN A 122 -1.01 -5.04 -15.19
N ASP A 123 -1.29 -3.95 -14.48
CA ASP A 123 -1.24 -3.88 -13.02
C ASP A 123 -2.28 -4.82 -12.37
N ALA A 124 -3.45 -4.96 -12.99
CA ALA A 124 -4.49 -5.89 -12.53
C ALA A 124 -4.02 -7.34 -12.44
N THR A 125 -3.05 -7.75 -13.27
CA THR A 125 -2.55 -9.14 -13.27
C THR A 125 -1.66 -9.46 -12.06
N LEU A 126 -1.14 -8.43 -11.40
CA LEU A 126 -0.07 -8.55 -10.40
C LEU A 126 -0.57 -8.49 -8.96
N ILE A 127 -1.79 -7.96 -8.76
CA ILE A 127 -2.41 -7.80 -7.44
C ILE A 127 -3.56 -8.76 -7.21
N ARG A 128 -3.74 -9.76 -8.07
CA ARG A 128 -4.82 -10.74 -7.98
C ARG A 128 -4.79 -11.48 -6.66
N SER A 129 -5.98 -11.61 -6.10
CA SER A 129 -6.19 -12.48 -4.95
C SER A 129 -6.48 -13.91 -5.41
N ASN A 130 -6.02 -14.88 -4.64
CA ASN A 130 -6.33 -16.28 -4.88
C ASN A 130 -7.84 -16.54 -4.80
N GLY A 131 -8.37 -17.30 -5.77
CA GLY A 131 -9.78 -17.62 -5.87
C GLY A 131 -10.67 -16.53 -6.49
N PHE A 132 -10.08 -15.49 -7.09
CA PHE A 132 -10.79 -14.50 -7.89
C PHE A 132 -10.06 -14.21 -9.18
N ASP A 133 -10.65 -14.55 -10.30
CA ASP A 133 -10.06 -14.35 -11.63
C ASP A 133 -11.13 -13.87 -12.63
N LEU A 134 -11.00 -12.66 -13.11
CA LEU A 134 -11.81 -12.06 -14.18
C LEU A 134 -11.19 -12.24 -15.58
N GLY A 135 -10.15 -13.06 -15.70
CA GLY A 135 -9.40 -13.25 -16.94
C GLY A 135 -8.14 -12.38 -17.02
N ALA A 136 -7.53 -12.32 -18.20
CA ALA A 136 -6.29 -11.58 -18.40
C ALA A 136 -6.50 -10.07 -18.21
N GLN A 137 -5.63 -9.45 -17.43
CA GLN A 137 -5.55 -7.99 -17.26
C GLN A 137 -6.84 -7.33 -16.73
N ALA A 138 -7.58 -8.03 -15.84
CA ALA A 138 -8.75 -7.48 -15.15
C ALA A 138 -8.80 -7.93 -13.69
N ASP A 139 -9.14 -7.02 -12.78
CA ASP A 139 -9.40 -7.30 -11.37
C ASP A 139 -10.42 -6.30 -10.80
N ILE A 140 -11.02 -6.64 -9.66
CA ILE A 140 -11.80 -5.73 -8.82
C ILE A 140 -11.16 -5.75 -7.42
N PRO A 141 -10.06 -5.00 -7.22
CA PRO A 141 -9.31 -5.03 -5.97
C PRO A 141 -10.12 -4.49 -4.78
N HIS A 142 -11.09 -3.64 -5.06
CA HIS A 142 -11.91 -2.99 -4.05
C HIS A 142 -13.39 -3.12 -4.42
N LEU A 143 -14.14 -3.88 -3.60
CA LEU A 143 -15.58 -4.09 -3.78
C LEU A 143 -16.22 -4.39 -2.43
N TYR A 144 -16.99 -3.44 -1.88
CA TYR A 144 -17.70 -3.65 -0.62
C TYR A 144 -19.01 -2.87 -0.55
N VAL A 145 -19.90 -3.38 0.30
CA VAL A 145 -21.05 -2.64 0.82
C VAL A 145 -20.72 -2.16 2.23
N ALA A 146 -21.04 -0.91 2.54
CA ALA A 146 -20.88 -0.31 3.85
C ALA A 146 -22.24 -0.06 4.50
N LEU A 147 -22.30 -0.24 5.82
CA LEU A 147 -23.43 0.16 6.66
C LEU A 147 -22.90 1.07 7.75
N ASN A 148 -23.42 2.28 7.83
CA ASN A 148 -23.15 3.20 8.93
C ASN A 148 -24.27 3.11 9.96
N VAL A 149 -23.90 2.83 11.21
CA VAL A 149 -24.81 2.91 12.38
C VAL A 149 -24.43 4.14 13.18
N PRO A 150 -25.33 5.13 13.30
CA PRO A 150 -25.03 6.36 14.01
C PRO A 150 -24.76 6.07 15.50
N THR A 151 -23.82 6.79 16.08
CA THR A 151 -23.48 6.72 17.51
C THR A 151 -23.79 8.05 18.20
N ALA A 152 -23.90 8.03 19.52
CA ALA A 152 -24.14 9.24 20.30
C ALA A 152 -23.04 10.31 20.14
N SER A 153 -21.82 9.89 19.76
CA SER A 153 -20.70 10.80 19.46
C SER A 153 -20.82 11.47 18.08
N GLY A 154 -21.80 11.07 17.24
CA GLY A 154 -22.01 11.61 15.90
C GLY A 154 -21.03 11.06 14.84
N ASN A 155 -20.05 10.23 15.20
CA ASN A 155 -19.03 9.73 14.27
C ASN A 155 -19.42 8.43 13.56
N GLY A 156 -20.49 7.74 14.01
CA GLY A 156 -20.95 6.48 13.47
C GLY A 156 -20.01 5.30 13.72
N LEU A 157 -20.57 4.11 13.60
CA LEU A 157 -19.85 2.84 13.55
C LEU A 157 -20.08 2.25 12.15
N GLN A 158 -19.01 2.08 11.38
CA GLN A 158 -19.12 1.64 10.00
C GLN A 158 -18.74 0.17 9.89
N PHE A 159 -19.63 -0.59 9.30
CA PHE A 159 -19.39 -1.99 8.92
C PHE A 159 -19.21 -2.06 7.42
N LYS A 160 -18.18 -2.80 6.96
CA LYS A 160 -17.96 -3.08 5.54
C LYS A 160 -17.92 -4.58 5.34
N VAL A 161 -18.51 -5.06 4.27
CA VAL A 161 -18.48 -6.47 3.87
C VAL A 161 -18.09 -6.53 2.40
N GLY A 162 -17.01 -7.26 2.11
CA GLY A 162 -16.49 -7.40 0.76
C GLY A 162 -14.99 -7.50 0.69
N ARG A 163 -14.45 -7.31 -0.52
CA ARG A 163 -13.01 -7.22 -0.77
C ARG A 163 -12.53 -5.79 -0.54
N MET A 164 -11.51 -5.65 0.26
CA MET A 164 -10.97 -4.36 0.70
C MET A 164 -9.45 -4.35 0.53
N VAL A 165 -8.89 -3.22 0.12
CA VAL A 165 -7.43 -3.02 0.05
C VAL A 165 -6.82 -3.04 1.45
N THR A 166 -5.51 -3.22 1.52
CA THR A 166 -4.75 -3.32 2.77
C THR A 166 -4.99 -2.15 3.75
N LEU A 167 -4.64 -2.35 5.02
CA LEU A 167 -4.55 -1.27 6.03
C LEU A 167 -3.11 -0.78 6.20
N MET A 168 -2.16 -1.45 5.55
CA MET A 168 -0.72 -1.25 5.75
C MET A 168 -0.17 -0.25 4.75
N GLY A 169 0.97 0.35 5.10
CA GLY A 169 1.85 1.05 4.18
C GLY A 169 1.54 2.50 3.85
N VAL A 170 2.50 3.10 3.20
CA VAL A 170 2.42 4.46 2.61
C VAL A 170 1.85 4.39 1.20
N GLU A 171 2.21 3.35 0.45
CA GLU A 171 1.82 3.17 -0.93
C GLU A 171 0.52 2.37 -1.06
N VAL A 172 -0.16 2.55 -2.17
CA VAL A 172 -1.45 1.93 -2.48
C VAL A 172 -1.41 1.30 -3.87
N ILE A 173 -2.43 0.49 -4.18
CA ILE A 173 -2.59 -0.18 -5.47
C ILE A 173 -2.64 0.83 -6.61
N GLU A 174 -3.33 1.94 -6.42
CA GLU A 174 -3.48 3.01 -7.40
C GLU A 174 -2.20 3.84 -7.50
N THR A 175 -1.27 3.45 -8.37
CA THR A 175 0.05 4.09 -8.53
C THR A 175 0.00 5.60 -8.71
N ILE A 176 -1.09 6.11 -9.26
CA ILE A 176 -1.31 7.55 -9.43
C ILE A 176 -1.37 8.30 -8.10
N ALA A 177 -1.76 7.64 -7.01
CA ALA A 177 -1.85 8.20 -5.66
C ALA A 177 -0.51 8.11 -4.90
N ASN A 178 0.44 7.31 -5.37
CA ASN A 178 1.73 7.12 -4.73
C ASN A 178 2.68 8.29 -5.02
N PRO A 179 3.58 8.64 -4.10
CA PRO A 179 4.59 9.68 -4.34
C PRO A 179 5.51 9.36 -5.51
N ASN A 180 5.95 8.12 -5.65
CA ASN A 180 6.79 7.60 -6.73
C ASN A 180 5.96 6.79 -7.72
N TRP A 181 6.51 6.56 -8.93
CA TRP A 181 5.85 5.72 -9.93
C TRP A 181 6.02 4.24 -9.63
N SER A 182 7.24 3.77 -9.43
CA SER A 182 7.50 2.39 -9.03
C SER A 182 7.27 2.18 -7.54
N GLU A 183 6.79 1.00 -7.16
CA GLU A 183 6.45 0.66 -5.78
C GLU A 183 7.70 0.37 -4.94
N ALA A 184 7.60 0.70 -3.63
CA ALA A 184 8.58 0.34 -2.61
C ALA A 184 8.67 -1.18 -2.42
N ASN A 185 9.82 -1.65 -1.97
CA ASN A 185 9.98 -3.06 -1.60
C ASN A 185 9.01 -3.47 -0.48
N GLN A 186 8.64 -2.56 0.42
CA GLN A 186 7.65 -2.80 1.46
C GLN A 186 6.27 -3.13 0.89
N PHE A 187 5.77 -2.31 -0.04
CA PHE A 187 4.50 -2.55 -0.71
C PHE A 187 4.50 -3.90 -1.44
N ILE A 188 5.59 -4.23 -2.15
CA ILE A 188 5.67 -5.43 -2.99
C ILE A 188 5.74 -6.71 -2.15
N TYR A 189 6.54 -6.71 -1.07
CA TYR A 189 6.92 -7.95 -0.39
C TYR A 189 6.42 -8.07 1.04
N VAL A 190 6.06 -6.97 1.71
CA VAL A 190 5.75 -6.99 3.14
C VAL A 190 4.26 -6.82 3.42
N GLU A 191 3.54 -6.18 2.52
CA GLU A 191 2.12 -5.88 2.66
C GLU A 191 1.25 -6.89 1.91
N ASN A 192 0.01 -7.10 2.38
CA ASN A 192 -1.03 -7.70 1.53
C ASN A 192 -1.64 -6.62 0.63
N PHE A 193 -2.09 -6.98 -0.55
CA PHE A 193 -2.80 -6.03 -1.43
C PHE A 193 -4.26 -5.89 -1.03
N THR A 194 -4.93 -7.03 -0.79
CA THR A 194 -6.37 -7.06 -0.49
C THR A 194 -6.71 -8.13 0.53
N GLY A 195 -7.96 -8.06 1.07
CA GLY A 195 -8.56 -9.10 1.88
C GLY A 195 -10.07 -9.11 1.72
N LEU A 196 -10.66 -10.30 1.54
CA LEU A 196 -12.11 -10.48 1.54
C LEU A 196 -12.59 -10.80 2.95
N GLY A 197 -13.56 -10.03 3.45
CA GLY A 197 -14.12 -10.27 4.77
C GLY A 197 -15.01 -9.16 5.29
N VAL A 198 -14.97 -8.96 6.58
CA VAL A 198 -15.76 -7.95 7.31
C VAL A 198 -14.81 -6.97 8.00
N SER A 199 -15.14 -5.69 7.95
CA SER A 199 -14.46 -4.61 8.65
C SER A 199 -15.43 -3.88 9.53
N VAL A 200 -14.95 -3.43 10.68
CA VAL A 200 -15.61 -2.42 11.51
C VAL A 200 -14.65 -1.29 11.76
N GLU A 201 -15.12 -0.06 11.60
CA GLU A 201 -14.30 1.12 11.80
C GLU A 201 -15.08 2.23 12.48
N THR A 202 -14.40 3.05 13.28
CA THR A 202 -14.97 4.23 13.92
C THR A 202 -13.91 5.28 14.19
N LYS A 203 -14.34 6.51 14.17
CA LYS A 203 -13.56 7.66 14.65
C LYS A 203 -14.02 7.99 16.07
N PHE A 204 -13.16 7.79 17.07
CA PHE A 204 -13.50 8.08 18.46
C PHE A 204 -13.59 9.58 18.72
N ASN A 205 -12.68 10.34 18.13
CA ASN A 205 -12.61 11.79 18.19
C ASN A 205 -11.71 12.33 17.05
N GLN A 206 -11.40 13.61 17.06
CA GLN A 206 -10.54 14.22 16.03
C GLN A 206 -9.09 13.72 16.05
N TYR A 207 -8.66 13.04 17.11
CA TYR A 207 -7.27 12.59 17.31
C TYR A 207 -7.07 11.10 17.12
N VAL A 208 -8.14 10.28 17.19
CA VAL A 208 -8.02 8.82 17.18
C VAL A 208 -9.15 8.18 16.39
N ASP A 209 -8.78 7.30 15.48
CA ASP A 209 -9.68 6.33 14.85
C ASP A 209 -9.15 4.91 15.03
N ALA A 210 -10.01 3.92 14.81
CA ALA A 210 -9.61 2.52 14.77
C ALA A 210 -10.42 1.75 13.75
N GLN A 211 -9.79 0.69 13.23
CA GLN A 211 -10.39 -0.26 12.30
C GLN A 211 -9.98 -1.67 12.68
N PHE A 212 -10.92 -2.61 12.59
CA PHE A 212 -10.67 -4.03 12.80
C PHE A 212 -11.29 -4.83 11.66
N ARG A 213 -10.58 -5.85 11.20
CA ARG A 213 -11.00 -6.74 10.11
C ARG A 213 -10.86 -8.20 10.47
N VAL A 214 -11.81 -8.98 9.99
CA VAL A 214 -11.74 -10.45 9.90
C VAL A 214 -11.79 -10.79 8.41
N ILE A 215 -10.74 -11.41 7.90
CA ILE A 215 -10.57 -11.70 6.47
C ILE A 215 -10.24 -13.18 6.23
N ASN A 216 -10.44 -13.65 5.02
CA ASN A 216 -10.09 -15.02 4.61
C ASN A 216 -8.57 -15.30 4.64
N GLY A 217 -7.75 -14.27 4.59
CA GLY A 217 -6.29 -14.33 4.57
C GLY A 217 -5.69 -13.26 3.66
N TRP A 218 -4.37 -13.22 3.56
CA TRP A 218 -3.63 -12.31 2.71
C TRP A 218 -3.84 -12.66 1.25
N ASP A 219 -4.42 -11.70 0.50
CA ASP A 219 -4.71 -11.85 -0.91
C ASP A 219 -5.54 -13.10 -1.25
N GLN A 220 -6.46 -13.45 -0.33
CA GLN A 220 -7.35 -14.60 -0.46
C GLN A 220 -8.81 -14.13 -0.60
N VAL A 221 -9.44 -14.46 -1.73
CA VAL A 221 -10.88 -14.41 -1.89
C VAL A 221 -11.47 -15.78 -1.53
N SER A 222 -10.90 -16.84 -2.08
CA SER A 222 -11.17 -18.20 -1.57
C SER A 222 -10.18 -18.48 -0.45
N ASP A 223 -10.72 -18.85 0.71
CA ASP A 223 -9.93 -19.23 1.86
C ASP A 223 -9.07 -20.47 1.53
N ASN A 224 -7.75 -20.37 1.75
CA ASN A 224 -6.81 -21.45 1.45
C ASN A 224 -6.61 -22.42 2.63
N ASN A 225 -7.26 -22.15 3.77
CA ASN A 225 -7.30 -23.01 4.97
C ASN A 225 -8.69 -22.90 5.60
N ASN A 226 -8.91 -23.28 6.86
CA ASN A 226 -10.23 -23.20 7.52
C ASN A 226 -10.27 -22.17 8.66
N ARG A 227 -9.34 -21.23 8.69
CA ARG A 227 -9.23 -20.19 9.71
C ARG A 227 -9.22 -18.81 9.09
N LYS A 228 -9.57 -17.82 9.86
CA LYS A 228 -9.60 -16.42 9.43
C LYS A 228 -8.40 -15.68 9.97
N SER A 229 -7.95 -14.68 9.22
CA SER A 229 -6.92 -13.75 9.63
C SER A 229 -7.55 -12.47 10.17
N LEU A 230 -6.87 -11.86 11.12
CA LEU A 230 -7.26 -10.65 11.80
C LEU A 230 -6.31 -9.52 11.45
N MET A 231 -6.86 -8.34 11.21
CA MET A 231 -6.08 -7.11 11.06
C MET A 231 -6.70 -6.01 11.91
N GLY A 232 -5.87 -5.25 12.60
CA GLY A 232 -6.32 -4.10 13.37
C GLY A 232 -5.45 -2.88 13.07
N ARG A 233 -6.08 -1.72 12.92
CA ARG A 233 -5.40 -0.44 12.74
C ARG A 233 -5.85 0.57 13.77
N VAL A 234 -4.90 1.34 14.29
CA VAL A 234 -5.14 2.55 15.08
C VAL A 234 -4.50 3.72 14.36
N GLY A 235 -5.30 4.73 14.05
CA GLY A 235 -4.85 6.02 13.52
C GLY A 235 -4.80 7.05 14.64
N ILE A 236 -3.68 7.77 14.75
CA ILE A 236 -3.45 8.83 15.74
C ILE A 236 -3.12 10.12 14.98
N TYR A 237 -3.83 11.19 15.30
CA TYR A 237 -3.76 12.50 14.61
C TYR A 237 -3.46 13.58 15.63
N PRO A 238 -2.19 13.80 16.02
CA PRO A 238 -1.81 14.79 17.04
C PRO A 238 -2.26 16.21 16.69
N ASP A 239 -2.22 16.51 15.44
CA ASP A 239 -2.69 17.75 14.86
C ASP A 239 -2.99 17.58 13.37
N ALA A 240 -3.45 18.66 12.70
CA ALA A 240 -3.82 18.61 11.31
C ALA A 240 -2.60 18.56 10.31
N LEU A 241 -1.28 18.39 10.68
CA LEU A 241 -0.05 18.18 9.85
C LEU A 241 0.76 16.90 10.23
N SER A 242 0.19 15.96 11.04
CA SER A 242 0.82 14.66 11.33
C SER A 242 -0.16 13.51 11.54
N SER A 243 0.24 12.29 11.29
CA SER A 243 -0.39 11.08 11.78
C SER A 243 0.59 9.97 12.02
N ILE A 244 0.08 9.07 12.77
CA ILE A 244 0.67 7.78 13.00
C ILE A 244 -0.41 6.76 12.69
N SER A 245 -0.11 5.79 11.84
CA SER A 245 -0.91 4.59 11.61
C SER A 245 -0.15 3.39 12.16
N LEU A 246 -0.77 2.63 13.04
CA LEU A 246 -0.23 1.39 13.56
C LEU A 246 -1.16 0.26 13.16
N VAL A 247 -0.63 -0.75 12.48
CA VAL A 247 -1.38 -1.93 12.05
C VAL A 247 -0.74 -3.16 12.67
N GLY A 248 -1.57 -4.03 13.26
CA GLY A 248 -1.21 -5.38 13.65
C GLY A 248 -1.99 -6.39 12.82
N TYR A 249 -1.38 -7.54 12.54
CA TYR A 249 -2.06 -8.65 11.87
C TYR A 249 -1.67 -9.99 12.48
N TRP A 250 -2.60 -10.96 12.39
CA TRP A 250 -2.40 -12.31 12.90
C TRP A 250 -3.36 -13.27 12.21
N GLY A 251 -2.87 -14.43 11.78
CA GLY A 251 -3.68 -15.53 11.24
C GLY A 251 -2.86 -16.52 10.45
N PRO A 252 -3.40 -17.71 10.17
CA PRO A 252 -2.74 -18.69 9.34
C PRO A 252 -2.86 -18.30 7.86
N GLU A 253 -1.74 -18.37 7.16
CA GLU A 253 -1.66 -17.99 5.72
C GLU A 253 -1.18 -19.13 4.84
N GLU A 254 -0.65 -20.21 5.43
CA GLU A 254 -0.21 -21.38 4.70
C GLU A 254 -1.39 -22.25 4.25
N ALA A 255 -1.37 -22.69 3.00
CA ALA A 255 -2.44 -23.49 2.41
C ALA A 255 -2.64 -24.82 3.15
N GLY A 256 -3.87 -25.11 3.56
CA GLY A 256 -4.23 -26.32 4.30
C GLY A 256 -3.70 -26.37 5.74
N ASN A 257 -3.04 -25.33 6.23
CA ASN A 257 -2.50 -25.27 7.60
C ASN A 257 -3.28 -24.27 8.46
N ASN A 258 -3.93 -24.75 9.51
CA ASN A 258 -4.76 -23.96 10.42
C ASN A 258 -4.02 -23.49 11.69
N THR A 259 -2.75 -23.82 11.85
CA THR A 259 -2.00 -23.61 13.10
C THR A 259 -0.75 -22.76 12.93
N ALA A 260 -0.13 -22.77 11.76
CA ALA A 260 1.02 -21.95 11.43
C ALA A 260 0.57 -20.51 11.14
N ASN A 261 0.81 -19.62 12.07
CA ASN A 261 0.33 -18.24 11.97
C ASN A 261 1.41 -17.34 11.36
N ARG A 262 0.97 -16.43 10.49
CA ARG A 262 1.69 -15.21 10.13
C ARG A 262 1.22 -14.09 11.04
N TYR A 263 2.16 -13.32 11.58
CA TYR A 263 1.84 -12.17 12.41
C TYR A 263 2.91 -11.08 12.29
N GLY A 264 2.54 -9.88 12.60
CA GLY A 264 3.46 -8.76 12.57
C GLY A 264 2.80 -7.41 12.78
N VAL A 265 3.61 -6.40 12.56
CA VAL A 265 3.21 -5.00 12.74
C VAL A 265 3.75 -4.15 11.59
N ASN A 266 2.96 -3.15 11.22
CA ASN A 266 3.34 -2.06 10.34
C ASN A 266 3.10 -0.73 11.06
N GLY A 267 4.03 0.19 10.93
CA GLY A 267 3.92 1.53 11.47
C GLY A 267 4.23 2.57 10.39
N VAL A 268 3.35 3.52 10.21
CA VAL A 268 3.54 4.66 9.30
C VAL A 268 3.42 5.95 10.08
N LEU A 269 4.40 6.81 9.93
CA LEU A 269 4.35 8.20 10.37
C LEU A 269 4.39 9.10 9.15
N TRP A 270 3.55 10.10 9.11
CA TRP A 270 3.64 11.17 8.11
C TRP A 270 3.72 12.55 8.79
N ARG A 271 4.38 13.46 8.16
CA ARG A 271 4.53 14.85 8.59
C ARG A 271 4.61 15.79 7.41
N LYS A 272 3.81 16.85 7.41
CA LYS A 272 3.99 17.99 6.51
C LYS A 272 4.86 19.04 7.19
N VAL A 273 5.89 19.50 6.56
CA VAL A 273 6.84 20.49 7.07
C VAL A 273 6.72 21.75 6.22
N GLY A 274 6.28 22.82 6.83
CA GLY A 274 5.92 24.04 6.12
C GLY A 274 4.80 23.79 5.09
N SER A 275 4.80 24.53 3.99
CA SER A 275 3.77 24.42 2.94
C SER A 275 4.15 23.47 1.81
N LYS A 276 5.42 23.06 1.70
CA LYS A 276 5.98 22.42 0.49
C LYS A 276 6.52 21.01 0.69
N VAL A 277 6.77 20.58 1.92
CA VAL A 277 7.43 19.28 2.18
C VAL A 277 6.46 18.34 2.86
N ASN A 278 6.36 17.10 2.36
CA ASN A 278 5.76 16.00 3.10
C ASN A 278 6.82 14.92 3.32
N VAL A 279 6.78 14.30 4.50
CA VAL A 279 7.70 13.23 4.89
C VAL A 279 6.86 12.05 5.39
N TRP A 280 7.18 10.84 4.93
CA TRP A 280 6.65 9.60 5.49
C TRP A 280 7.80 8.73 5.95
N LEU A 281 7.60 8.06 7.07
CA LEU A 281 8.45 6.97 7.55
C LEU A 281 7.59 5.74 7.72
N GLN A 282 8.08 4.60 7.28
CA GLN A 282 7.42 3.32 7.46
C GLN A 282 8.38 2.30 8.03
N GLY A 283 7.90 1.48 8.97
CA GLY A 283 8.62 0.34 9.51
C GLY A 283 7.70 -0.86 9.60
N ASP A 284 8.26 -2.03 9.28
CA ASP A 284 7.55 -3.30 9.22
C ASP A 284 8.33 -4.40 9.91
N TYR A 285 7.63 -5.26 10.62
CA TYR A 285 8.16 -6.53 11.11
C TYR A 285 7.11 -7.61 10.93
N GLY A 286 7.52 -8.77 10.45
CA GLY A 286 6.66 -9.93 10.31
C GLY A 286 7.38 -11.23 10.57
N GLN A 287 6.59 -12.22 10.95
CA GLN A 287 7.02 -13.59 11.17
C GLN A 287 5.94 -14.54 10.65
N GLU A 288 6.36 -15.69 10.15
CA GLU A 288 5.48 -16.77 9.73
C GLU A 288 6.01 -18.10 10.26
N GLN A 289 5.13 -18.82 10.94
CA GLN A 289 5.44 -20.15 11.46
C GLN A 289 5.34 -21.18 10.33
N ALA A 290 6.23 -22.19 10.36
CA ALA A 290 6.23 -23.32 9.44
C ALA A 290 6.07 -22.87 7.97
N ASN A 291 6.87 -21.90 7.54
CA ASN A 291 6.76 -21.28 6.22
C ASN A 291 7.11 -22.27 5.10
N ALA A 292 6.17 -22.53 4.19
CA ALA A 292 6.31 -23.49 3.10
C ALA A 292 7.30 -23.04 2.01
N ALA A 293 7.64 -21.76 1.94
CA ALA A 293 8.63 -21.23 0.99
C ALA A 293 10.07 -21.56 1.39
N LEU A 294 10.31 -21.97 2.65
CA LEU A 294 11.65 -22.32 3.12
C LEU A 294 12.07 -23.73 2.69
N PRO A 295 13.38 -23.98 2.57
CA PRO A 295 13.90 -25.32 2.27
C PRO A 295 13.48 -26.40 3.29
N VAL A 296 13.21 -25.98 4.52
CA VAL A 296 12.62 -26.81 5.59
C VAL A 296 11.24 -26.26 5.94
N PRO A 297 10.14 -26.82 5.41
CA PRO A 297 8.79 -26.25 5.53
C PRO A 297 8.21 -26.17 6.94
N THR A 298 8.91 -26.65 7.95
CA THR A 298 8.53 -26.54 9.38
C THR A 298 9.32 -25.45 10.10
N GLN A 299 10.20 -24.75 9.41
CA GLN A 299 10.99 -23.66 9.99
C GLN A 299 10.19 -22.36 9.99
N ASP A 300 10.32 -21.61 11.08
CA ASP A 300 9.77 -20.26 11.14
C ASP A 300 10.63 -19.29 10.34
N ALA A 301 9.98 -18.33 9.71
CA ALA A 301 10.61 -17.27 8.95
C ALA A 301 10.30 -15.90 9.53
N GLN A 302 11.23 -14.96 9.36
CA GLN A 302 11.05 -13.58 9.79
C GLN A 302 11.60 -12.60 8.76
N TRP A 303 11.01 -11.42 8.74
CA TRP A 303 11.47 -10.30 7.91
C TRP A 303 11.22 -8.96 8.59
N TRP A 304 11.93 -7.96 8.15
CA TRP A 304 11.66 -6.59 8.52
C TRP A 304 12.03 -5.64 7.39
N ALA A 305 11.37 -4.48 7.36
CA ALA A 305 11.64 -3.46 6.37
C ALA A 305 11.52 -2.06 6.98
N ALA A 306 12.18 -1.10 6.35
CA ALA A 306 12.07 0.31 6.71
C ALA A 306 12.15 1.16 5.44
N GLY A 307 11.39 2.25 5.40
CA GLY A 307 11.36 3.18 4.29
C GLY A 307 11.07 4.60 4.69
N ALA A 308 11.54 5.52 3.85
CA ALA A 308 11.27 6.95 3.99
C ALA A 308 10.93 7.55 2.62
N TRP A 309 9.91 8.40 2.60
CA TRP A 309 9.50 9.18 1.44
C TRP A 309 9.54 10.65 1.79
N VAL A 310 9.98 11.45 0.85
CA VAL A 310 9.97 12.91 0.96
C VAL A 310 9.44 13.48 -0.35
N THR A 311 8.41 14.31 -0.28
CA THR A 311 8.01 15.13 -1.43
C THR A 311 8.31 16.59 -1.20
N TYR A 312 8.72 17.28 -2.25
CA TYR A 312 8.95 18.72 -2.25
C TYR A 312 8.21 19.38 -3.41
N ASP A 313 7.30 20.28 -3.09
CA ASP A 313 6.52 21.03 -4.08
C ASP A 313 7.30 22.27 -4.54
N PHE A 314 7.89 22.23 -5.72
CA PHE A 314 8.50 23.42 -6.34
C PHE A 314 7.45 24.47 -6.67
N THR A 315 6.38 24.00 -7.31
CA THR A 315 5.20 24.79 -7.68
C THR A 315 3.93 23.97 -7.42
N SER A 316 2.76 24.51 -7.70
CA SER A 316 1.49 23.76 -7.66
C SER A 316 1.41 22.64 -8.72
N SER A 317 2.28 22.69 -9.74
CA SER A 317 2.27 21.75 -10.87
C SER A 317 3.49 20.85 -10.94
N VAL A 318 4.54 21.11 -10.16
CA VAL A 318 5.80 20.34 -10.21
C VAL A 318 6.25 20.01 -8.81
N SER A 319 6.41 18.72 -8.52
CA SER A 319 7.00 18.23 -7.28
C SER A 319 8.02 17.14 -7.52
N LEU A 320 9.00 17.02 -6.62
CA LEU A 320 9.95 15.93 -6.55
C LEU A 320 9.55 14.99 -5.44
N ALA A 321 9.54 13.71 -5.71
CA ALA A 321 9.40 12.65 -4.71
C ALA A 321 10.70 11.86 -4.63
N LEU A 322 11.22 11.73 -3.43
CA LEU A 322 12.38 10.88 -3.11
C LEU A 322 11.92 9.77 -2.19
N ARG A 323 12.40 8.54 -2.44
CA ARG A 323 12.19 7.38 -1.60
C ARG A 323 13.52 6.66 -1.36
N GLY A 324 13.73 6.21 -0.14
CA GLY A 324 14.74 5.22 0.21
C GLY A 324 14.08 4.11 1.02
N ASP A 325 14.26 2.86 0.63
CA ASP A 325 13.70 1.71 1.32
C ASP A 325 14.71 0.57 1.45
N TYR A 326 14.54 -0.25 2.48
CA TYR A 326 15.40 -1.39 2.77
C TYR A 326 14.57 -2.54 3.35
N MET A 327 14.90 -3.76 2.95
CA MET A 327 14.28 -4.98 3.44
C MET A 327 15.33 -6.02 3.81
N ASN A 328 15.12 -6.67 4.94
CA ASN A 328 15.80 -7.88 5.36
C ASN A 328 14.85 -9.06 5.31
N ASP A 329 15.09 -9.97 4.39
CA ASP A 329 14.40 -11.26 4.23
C ASP A 329 15.45 -12.37 4.15
N GLU A 330 16.29 -12.49 5.20
CA GLU A 330 17.38 -13.48 5.22
C GLU A 330 16.88 -14.93 5.17
N ASP A 331 15.68 -15.16 5.62
CA ASP A 331 15.06 -16.47 5.56
C ASP A 331 14.46 -16.78 4.17
N GLY A 332 14.22 -15.76 3.34
CA GLY A 332 13.65 -15.91 2.00
C GLY A 332 12.15 -16.19 1.98
N ALA A 333 11.43 -15.84 3.03
CA ALA A 333 10.01 -16.10 3.13
C ALA A 333 9.17 -15.25 2.14
N ARG A 334 9.66 -14.08 1.79
CA ARG A 334 8.92 -13.07 1.00
C ARG A 334 9.44 -12.91 -0.42
N THR A 335 10.72 -13.23 -0.67
CA THR A 335 11.38 -12.99 -1.95
C THR A 335 11.67 -14.28 -2.75
N ASN A 336 11.42 -15.45 -2.19
CA ASN A 336 11.73 -16.76 -2.79
C ASN A 336 11.10 -16.93 -4.19
N GLY A 337 11.89 -16.72 -5.25
CA GLY A 337 11.45 -16.82 -6.64
C GLY A 337 10.44 -15.75 -7.10
N VAL A 338 10.04 -14.82 -6.22
CA VAL A 338 9.05 -13.78 -6.51
C VAL A 338 9.67 -12.69 -7.36
N PHE A 339 8.99 -12.27 -8.42
CA PHE A 339 9.42 -11.19 -9.33
C PHE A 339 10.87 -11.31 -9.83
N GLY A 340 11.34 -12.53 -10.09
CA GLY A 340 12.67 -12.81 -10.64
C GLY A 340 13.80 -12.85 -9.61
N PHE A 341 13.51 -12.76 -8.32
CA PHE A 341 14.48 -13.06 -7.29
C PHE A 341 14.87 -14.54 -7.28
N LEU A 342 16.06 -14.84 -6.74
CA LEU A 342 16.58 -16.21 -6.70
C LEU A 342 15.70 -17.12 -5.83
N PRO A 343 15.33 -18.31 -6.30
CA PRO A 343 14.56 -19.25 -5.50
C PRO A 343 15.42 -19.84 -4.34
N ASN A 344 14.74 -20.27 -3.28
CA ASN A 344 15.33 -20.92 -2.09
C ASN A 344 16.46 -20.12 -1.44
N THR A 345 16.39 -18.80 -1.50
CA THR A 345 17.47 -17.95 -1.05
C THR A 345 16.93 -16.68 -0.40
N GLY A 346 17.29 -16.46 0.85
CA GLY A 346 17.04 -15.22 1.54
C GLY A 346 18.06 -14.14 1.19
N GLN A 347 17.67 -12.87 1.32
CA GLN A 347 18.55 -11.76 0.99
C GLN A 347 18.17 -10.46 1.72
N LYS A 348 19.13 -9.54 1.69
CA LYS A 348 18.90 -8.14 2.10
C LYS A 348 19.03 -7.27 0.86
N PHE A 349 18.11 -6.34 0.71
CA PHE A 349 18.11 -5.44 -0.44
C PHE A 349 17.43 -4.11 -0.12
N GLY A 350 17.70 -3.12 -0.93
CA GLY A 350 17.10 -1.80 -0.77
C GLY A 350 17.12 -1.02 -2.06
N SER A 351 16.39 0.07 -2.08
CA SER A 351 16.30 0.96 -3.22
C SER A 351 16.39 2.44 -2.86
N GLY A 352 16.83 3.25 -3.82
CA GLY A 352 16.69 4.70 -3.81
C GLY A 352 15.99 5.15 -5.09
N THR A 353 14.92 5.93 -4.97
CA THR A 353 14.08 6.36 -6.08
C THR A 353 13.89 7.86 -6.08
N ALA A 354 13.96 8.48 -7.25
CA ALA A 354 13.65 9.89 -7.47
C ALA A 354 12.66 10.02 -8.63
N THR A 355 11.51 10.62 -8.37
CA THR A 355 10.42 10.83 -9.33
C THR A 355 10.07 12.29 -9.41
N LEU A 356 10.06 12.87 -10.60
CA LEU A 356 9.53 14.20 -10.82
C LEU A 356 8.05 14.07 -11.23
N ASN A 357 7.14 14.63 -10.45
CA ASN A 357 5.71 14.65 -10.75
C ASN A 357 5.37 15.98 -11.43
N ILE A 358 4.98 15.94 -12.70
CA ILE A 358 4.66 17.12 -13.51
C ILE A 358 3.20 17.05 -13.90
N LYS A 359 2.36 17.91 -13.30
CA LYS A 359 0.96 18.12 -13.71
C LYS A 359 0.95 18.98 -14.95
N ALA A 360 1.07 18.34 -16.11
CA ALA A 360 1.12 19.01 -17.40
C ALA A 360 -0.22 19.72 -17.71
N TRP A 361 -1.33 19.12 -17.27
CA TRP A 361 -2.70 19.66 -17.31
C TRP A 361 -3.41 19.29 -15.99
N PRO A 362 -4.57 19.90 -15.68
CA PRO A 362 -5.34 19.55 -14.49
C PRO A 362 -5.63 18.05 -14.33
N SER A 363 -5.82 17.35 -15.46
CA SER A 363 -6.15 15.91 -15.51
C SER A 363 -4.97 15.03 -15.93
N ALA A 364 -3.77 15.56 -16.18
CA ALA A 364 -2.66 14.74 -16.70
C ALA A 364 -1.38 14.97 -15.93
N VAL A 365 -0.73 13.86 -15.55
CA VAL A 365 0.53 13.85 -14.84
C VAL A 365 1.56 13.07 -15.64
N VAL A 366 2.75 13.64 -15.79
CA VAL A 366 3.93 12.99 -16.40
C VAL A 366 4.95 12.75 -15.29
N ARG A 367 5.50 11.53 -15.24
CA ARG A 367 6.34 11.06 -14.13
C ARG A 367 7.64 10.42 -14.64
N PRO A 368 8.68 11.18 -15.01
CA PRO A 368 10.02 10.62 -15.18
C PRO A 368 10.57 10.17 -13.83
N GLU A 369 11.17 8.98 -13.81
CA GLU A 369 11.70 8.34 -12.61
C GLU A 369 13.07 7.73 -12.86
N LEU A 370 13.94 7.83 -11.85
CA LEU A 370 15.22 7.13 -11.74
C LEU A 370 15.20 6.31 -10.46
N ARG A 371 15.55 5.01 -10.55
CA ARG A 371 15.67 4.13 -9.40
C ARG A 371 16.96 3.33 -9.46
N TYR A 372 17.59 3.18 -8.29
CA TYR A 372 18.73 2.31 -8.04
C TYR A 372 18.34 1.26 -7.01
N ASP A 373 18.56 -0.02 -7.31
CA ASP A 373 18.36 -1.14 -6.40
C ASP A 373 19.71 -1.82 -6.11
N ARG A 374 19.87 -2.33 -4.90
CA ARG A 374 21.02 -3.11 -4.48
C ARG A 374 20.63 -4.25 -3.56
N SER A 375 21.21 -5.44 -3.81
CA SER A 375 21.05 -6.65 -2.99
C SER A 375 22.38 -7.16 -2.46
N THR A 376 22.34 -7.93 -1.40
CA THR A 376 23.50 -8.70 -0.90
C THR A 376 23.92 -9.81 -1.87
N LEU A 377 22.98 -10.28 -2.70
CA LEU A 377 23.19 -11.34 -3.69
C LEU A 377 23.25 -10.79 -5.12
N ALA A 378 23.78 -11.58 -6.03
CA ALA A 378 23.86 -11.26 -7.46
C ALA A 378 22.51 -11.51 -8.18
N THR A 379 21.44 -10.94 -7.65
CA THR A 379 20.04 -11.19 -7.99
C THR A 379 19.61 -10.52 -9.30
N PHE A 380 20.22 -9.36 -9.65
CA PHE A 380 19.87 -8.59 -10.84
C PHE A 380 20.64 -9.09 -12.06
N ASN A 381 20.19 -10.20 -12.65
CA ASN A 381 20.85 -10.85 -13.81
C ASN A 381 22.37 -11.06 -13.58
N GLY A 382 22.72 -11.67 -12.45
CA GLY A 382 24.10 -11.96 -12.08
C GLY A 382 24.88 -10.76 -11.50
N LYS A 383 24.21 -9.66 -11.20
CA LYS A 383 24.78 -8.47 -10.54
C LYS A 383 24.08 -8.19 -9.22
N LYS A 384 24.74 -7.46 -8.34
CA LYS A 384 24.22 -7.05 -7.03
C LYS A 384 23.43 -5.73 -7.08
N ASP A 385 23.42 -5.06 -8.20
CA ASP A 385 22.76 -3.78 -8.38
C ASP A 385 22.09 -3.67 -9.75
N GLN A 386 21.09 -2.78 -9.84
CA GLN A 386 20.51 -2.31 -11.09
C GLN A 386 20.13 -0.84 -11.04
N VAL A 387 20.13 -0.21 -12.19
CA VAL A 387 19.57 1.13 -12.39
C VAL A 387 18.41 1.00 -13.36
N THR A 388 17.31 1.65 -13.05
CA THR A 388 16.12 1.71 -13.90
C THR A 388 15.75 3.16 -14.14
N ILE A 389 15.41 3.49 -15.37
CA ILE A 389 14.75 4.73 -15.75
C ILE A 389 13.35 4.41 -16.24
N ALA A 390 12.38 5.21 -15.86
CA ALA A 390 11.01 5.07 -16.30
C ALA A 390 10.41 6.42 -16.68
N LEU A 391 9.44 6.36 -17.58
CA LEU A 391 8.56 7.48 -17.91
C LEU A 391 7.13 6.97 -17.85
N ALA A 392 6.33 7.56 -16.97
CA ALA A 392 4.91 7.25 -16.88
C ALA A 392 4.06 8.47 -17.21
N VAL A 393 2.88 8.22 -17.73
CA VAL A 393 1.86 9.23 -17.99
C VAL A 393 0.54 8.69 -17.47
N ALA A 394 -0.18 9.52 -16.73
CA ALA A 394 -1.51 9.20 -16.26
C ALA A 394 -2.49 10.34 -16.56
N TYR A 395 -3.73 9.96 -16.85
CA TYR A 395 -4.87 10.85 -17.06
C TYR A 395 -5.95 10.51 -16.02
N LEU A 396 -6.45 11.52 -15.31
CA LEU A 396 -7.50 11.40 -14.31
C LEU A 396 -8.83 11.93 -14.89
N TYR A 397 -9.93 11.25 -14.61
CA TYR A 397 -11.29 11.61 -15.04
C TYR A 397 -12.34 11.40 -13.96
#